data_725eb9ddbe1f1af719eefd36567a208d
#
_entry.id   725eb9ddbe1f1af719eefd36567a208d
#
_cell.length_a   1.000
_cell.length_b   1.000
_cell.length_c   1.000
_cell.angle_alpha   90.00
_cell.angle_beta   90.00
_cell.angle_gamma   90.00
#
_symmetry.space_group_name_H-M   'P 1'
#
loop_
_entity.id
_entity.type
_entity.pdbx_description
1 polymer ?
#
loop_
_entity_poly.entity_id
_entity_poly.type
_entity_poly.pdbx_seq_one_letter_code
_entity_poly.pdbx_strand_id
1 'polypeptide(L)'
;INAFTYFGGVPGTVRIDNLKAAILEANFYEPIYQRLYSSFACHYGFKIIPCRIYRPNDKGKVESGIKYVKCNFFLGRTFKNGNDLDSQLRYWLDNTCNQRLHGTIRKVPKEVFESEEKSKLKPLPLEEFKMPTVGSRKVYHDCHVFIDYSYYSVPFEYVGKEVDIDMTDKLV
;
A
#
# COMPACT_ATOMS: atom_id res chain seq x y z
N ILE A 1 2.52 4.26 2.33
CA ILE A 1 3.48 4.78 3.32
C ILE A 1 2.83 5.92 4.10
N ASN A 2 2.46 7.03 3.49
CA ASN A 2 1.89 8.21 4.16
C ASN A 2 0.76 7.91 5.16
N ALA A 3 -0.10 6.92 4.88
CA ALA A 3 -1.16 6.52 5.79
C ALA A 3 -0.61 5.88 7.07
N PHE A 4 0.40 5.02 6.98
CA PHE A 4 1.02 4.38 8.13
C PHE A 4 1.75 5.41 9.01
N THR A 5 2.42 6.37 8.37
CA THR A 5 3.06 7.50 9.08
C THR A 5 2.02 8.38 9.79
N TYR A 6 0.90 8.68 9.13
CA TYR A 6 -0.20 9.46 9.70
C TYR A 6 -0.80 8.79 10.95
N PHE A 7 -1.04 7.47 10.89
CA PHE A 7 -1.56 6.71 12.03
C PHE A 7 -0.50 6.35 13.08
N GLY A 8 0.77 6.55 12.77
CA GLY A 8 1.88 6.21 13.67
C GLY A 8 2.10 4.72 13.85
N GLY A 9 1.68 3.90 12.86
CA GLY A 9 1.86 2.45 12.91
C GLY A 9 1.20 1.70 11.76
N VAL A 10 1.42 0.39 11.73
CA VAL A 10 0.96 -0.51 10.66
C VAL A 10 -0.16 -1.40 11.17
N PRO A 11 -1.33 -1.46 10.51
CA PRO A 11 -2.39 -2.38 10.89
C PRO A 11 -1.97 -3.83 10.62
N GLY A 12 -2.49 -4.78 11.42
CA GLY A 12 -2.19 -6.20 11.22
C GLY A 12 -2.69 -6.77 9.89
N THR A 13 -3.74 -6.15 9.31
CA THR A 13 -4.35 -6.56 8.04
C THR A 13 -4.75 -5.35 7.21
N VAL A 14 -4.56 -5.43 5.90
CA VAL A 14 -5.03 -4.42 4.93
C VAL A 14 -5.96 -5.08 3.94
N ARG A 15 -7.21 -4.60 3.90
CA ARG A 15 -8.17 -5.06 2.91
C ARG A 15 -8.01 -4.25 1.62
N ILE A 16 -7.88 -4.94 0.50
CA ILE A 16 -7.71 -4.34 -0.82
C ILE A 16 -8.83 -4.77 -1.77
N ASP A 17 -9.11 -3.90 -2.73
CA ASP A 17 -9.95 -4.26 -3.86
C ASP A 17 -9.19 -5.20 -4.82
N ASN A 18 -9.93 -5.95 -5.63
CA ASN A 18 -9.38 -6.85 -6.66
C ASN A 18 -8.83 -6.07 -7.87
N LEU A 19 -7.95 -5.10 -7.61
CA LEU A 19 -7.26 -4.34 -8.65
C LEU A 19 -6.10 -5.16 -9.21
N LYS A 20 -5.98 -5.24 -10.54
CA LYS A 20 -4.87 -5.93 -11.23
C LYS A 20 -3.48 -5.44 -10.78
N ALA A 21 -3.38 -4.20 -10.31
CA ALA A 21 -2.14 -3.65 -9.76
C ALA A 21 -1.66 -4.30 -8.45
N ALA A 22 -2.54 -5.03 -7.75
CA ALA A 22 -2.21 -5.69 -6.50
C ALA A 22 -2.50 -7.21 -6.52
N ILE A 23 -3.45 -7.64 -7.34
CA ILE A 23 -3.89 -9.05 -7.47
C ILE A 23 -3.83 -9.42 -8.94
N LEU A 24 -3.01 -10.43 -9.28
CA LEU A 24 -2.92 -10.97 -10.63
C LEU A 24 -4.09 -11.90 -10.93
N GLU A 25 -4.43 -12.77 -9.99
CA GLU A 25 -5.58 -13.66 -10.07
C GLU A 25 -6.40 -13.59 -8.79
N ALA A 26 -7.67 -13.24 -8.91
CA ALA A 26 -8.61 -13.22 -7.80
C ALA A 26 -9.23 -14.61 -7.63
N ASN A 27 -8.59 -15.45 -6.81
CA ASN A 27 -9.13 -16.73 -6.38
C ASN A 27 -9.63 -16.62 -4.94
N PHE A 28 -10.72 -17.33 -4.62
CA PHE A 28 -11.30 -17.29 -3.27
C PHE A 28 -10.38 -17.95 -2.22
N TYR A 29 -9.64 -18.98 -2.60
CA TYR A 29 -8.78 -19.76 -1.70
C TYR A 29 -7.32 -19.35 -1.74
N GLU A 30 -6.78 -19.05 -2.94
CA GLU A 30 -5.37 -18.73 -3.15
C GLU A 30 -5.23 -17.56 -4.16
N PRO A 31 -5.42 -16.31 -3.74
CA PRO A 31 -5.23 -15.17 -4.63
C PRO A 31 -3.74 -14.98 -4.95
N ILE A 32 -3.41 -14.81 -6.22
CA ILE A 32 -2.06 -14.49 -6.65
C ILE A 32 -1.86 -12.98 -6.59
N TYR A 33 -1.00 -12.55 -5.70
CA TYR A 33 -0.64 -11.14 -5.53
C TYR A 33 0.49 -10.72 -6.46
N GLN A 34 0.47 -9.46 -6.85
CA GLN A 34 1.61 -8.88 -7.55
C GLN A 34 2.84 -8.88 -6.62
N ARG A 35 3.99 -9.29 -7.17
CA ARG A 35 5.25 -9.47 -6.41
C ARG A 35 5.64 -8.23 -5.59
N LEU A 36 5.59 -7.04 -6.20
CA LEU A 36 5.92 -5.78 -5.51
C LEU A 36 5.00 -5.48 -4.32
N TYR A 37 3.70 -5.76 -4.47
CA TYR A 37 2.76 -5.54 -3.38
C TYR A 37 2.93 -6.55 -2.25
N SER A 38 3.28 -7.79 -2.59
CA SER A 38 3.63 -8.83 -1.60
C SER A 38 4.89 -8.45 -0.82
N SER A 39 5.92 -7.97 -1.51
CA SER A 39 7.17 -7.49 -0.88
C SER A 39 6.91 -6.29 0.04
N PHE A 40 6.07 -5.35 -0.40
CA PHE A 40 5.63 -4.22 0.42
C PHE A 40 4.89 -4.69 1.68
N ALA A 41 3.95 -5.62 1.55
CA ALA A 41 3.21 -6.16 2.68
C ALA A 41 4.11 -6.91 3.66
N CYS A 42 5.09 -7.67 3.15
CA CYS A 42 6.08 -8.38 3.95
C CYS A 42 6.97 -7.39 4.73
N HIS A 43 7.48 -6.36 4.07
CA HIS A 43 8.32 -5.33 4.69
C HIS A 43 7.63 -4.64 5.87
N TYR A 44 6.36 -4.25 5.71
CA TYR A 44 5.56 -3.63 6.78
C TYR A 44 4.89 -4.63 7.73
N GLY A 45 4.95 -5.91 7.41
CA GLY A 45 4.44 -6.99 8.27
C GLY A 45 2.91 -7.04 8.39
N PHE A 46 2.15 -6.60 7.40
CA PHE A 46 0.69 -6.74 7.38
C PHE A 46 0.23 -7.88 6.45
N LYS A 47 -0.95 -8.44 6.74
CA LYS A 47 -1.60 -9.43 5.87
C LYS A 47 -2.49 -8.74 4.85
N ILE A 48 -2.40 -9.18 3.60
CA ILE A 48 -3.28 -8.74 2.52
C ILE A 48 -4.57 -9.54 2.60
N ILE A 49 -5.73 -8.88 2.61
CA ILE A 49 -7.04 -9.52 2.54
C ILE A 49 -7.78 -8.94 1.34
N PRO A 50 -7.94 -9.70 0.24
CA PRO A 50 -8.73 -9.24 -0.89
C PRO A 50 -10.22 -9.12 -0.53
N CYS A 51 -10.93 -8.22 -1.17
CA CYS A 51 -12.37 -8.19 -1.12
C CYS A 51 -12.94 -9.44 -1.79
N ARG A 52 -14.00 -10.00 -1.21
CA ARG A 52 -14.66 -11.19 -1.78
C ARG A 52 -15.29 -10.84 -3.12
N ILE A 53 -15.15 -11.75 -4.07
CA ILE A 53 -15.76 -11.64 -5.39
C ILE A 53 -17.29 -11.62 -5.22
N TYR A 54 -17.97 -10.75 -5.96
CA TYR A 54 -19.43 -10.57 -5.93
C TYR A 54 -20.04 -10.14 -4.56
N ARG A 55 -19.25 -9.56 -3.64
CA ARG A 55 -19.78 -9.00 -2.39
C ARG A 55 -19.53 -7.48 -2.28
N PRO A 56 -20.38 -6.63 -2.84
CA PRO A 56 -20.23 -5.16 -2.83
C PRO A 56 -20.21 -4.58 -1.41
N ASN A 57 -20.85 -5.25 -0.45
CA ASN A 57 -20.89 -4.79 0.95
C ASN A 57 -19.50 -4.72 1.60
N ASP A 58 -18.52 -5.47 1.11
CA ASP A 58 -17.13 -5.39 1.62
C ASP A 58 -16.48 -4.04 1.33
N LYS A 59 -16.95 -3.32 0.31
CA LYS A 59 -16.49 -1.97 -0.10
C LYS A 59 -17.30 -0.83 0.51
N GLY A 60 -18.50 -1.07 1.01
CA GLY A 60 -19.46 -0.02 1.38
C GLY A 60 -18.89 1.03 2.35
N LYS A 61 -18.00 0.65 3.28
CA LYS A 61 -17.34 1.60 4.19
C LYS A 61 -16.36 2.52 3.47
N VAL A 62 -15.58 2.01 2.53
CA VAL A 62 -14.61 2.79 1.74
C VAL A 62 -15.34 3.74 0.80
N GLU A 63 -16.37 3.26 0.10
CA GLU A 63 -17.19 4.07 -0.81
C GLU A 63 -17.91 5.20 -0.04
N SER A 64 -18.48 4.91 1.12
CA SER A 64 -19.09 5.91 1.99
C SER A 64 -18.06 6.94 2.48
N GLY A 65 -16.86 6.51 2.84
CA GLY A 65 -15.76 7.40 3.22
C GLY A 65 -15.34 8.32 2.06
N ILE A 66 -15.15 7.76 0.86
CA ILE A 66 -14.80 8.54 -0.34
C ILE A 66 -15.90 9.56 -0.67
N LYS A 67 -17.18 9.14 -0.62
CA LYS A 67 -18.32 10.03 -0.82
C LYS A 67 -18.33 11.17 0.21
N TYR A 68 -18.04 10.85 1.47
CA TYR A 68 -17.97 11.85 2.54
C TYR A 68 -16.88 12.88 2.27
N VAL A 69 -15.68 12.44 1.89
CA VAL A 69 -14.57 13.33 1.52
C VAL A 69 -14.93 14.20 0.33
N LYS A 70 -15.48 13.63 -0.73
CA LYS A 70 -15.90 14.37 -1.93
C LYS A 70 -16.91 15.48 -1.60
N CYS A 71 -17.94 15.17 -0.80
CA CYS A 71 -19.01 16.10 -0.49
C CYS A 71 -18.67 17.13 0.60
N ASN A 72 -17.74 16.81 1.51
CA ASN A 72 -17.47 17.67 2.67
C ASN A 72 -16.08 18.34 2.66
N PHE A 73 -15.14 17.80 1.88
CA PHE A 73 -13.83 18.41 1.74
C PHE A 73 -13.65 19.11 0.38
N PHE A 74 -13.89 18.40 -0.72
CA PHE A 74 -13.63 18.97 -2.05
C PHE A 74 -14.67 19.98 -2.51
N LEU A 75 -15.93 19.83 -2.09
CA LEU A 75 -17.00 20.71 -2.55
C LEU A 75 -16.76 22.16 -2.09
N GLY A 76 -16.70 23.09 -3.05
CA GLY A 76 -16.53 24.52 -2.80
C GLY A 76 -15.11 24.95 -2.40
N ARG A 77 -14.11 24.08 -2.45
CA ARG A 77 -12.70 24.42 -2.20
C ARG A 77 -11.90 24.60 -3.47
N THR A 78 -10.93 25.48 -3.40
CA THR A 78 -9.93 25.69 -4.46
C THR A 78 -8.54 25.41 -3.91
N PHE A 79 -7.65 24.90 -4.75
CA PHE A 79 -6.29 24.52 -4.39
C PHE A 79 -5.31 25.17 -5.35
N LYS A 80 -4.25 25.78 -4.81
CA LYS A 80 -3.18 26.41 -5.60
C LYS A 80 -2.27 25.38 -6.27
N ASN A 81 -1.97 24.30 -5.55
CA ASN A 81 -1.10 23.20 -5.98
C ASN A 81 -1.33 21.97 -5.10
N GLY A 82 -0.60 20.87 -5.38
CA GLY A 82 -0.71 19.62 -4.61
C GLY A 82 -0.34 19.75 -3.13
N ASN A 83 0.65 20.59 -2.80
CA ASN A 83 1.06 20.79 -1.40
C ASN A 83 -0.01 21.56 -0.61
N ASP A 84 -0.65 22.54 -1.24
CA ASP A 84 -1.78 23.26 -0.65
C ASP A 84 -2.97 22.34 -0.40
N LEU A 85 -3.28 21.47 -1.36
CA LEU A 85 -4.32 20.45 -1.19
C LEU A 85 -4.01 19.52 -0.01
N ASP A 86 -2.78 18.99 0.09
CA ASP A 86 -2.38 18.09 1.18
C ASP A 86 -2.47 18.79 2.54
N SER A 87 -2.01 20.02 2.63
CA SER A 87 -2.08 20.83 3.85
C SER A 87 -3.52 21.11 4.28
N GLN A 88 -4.40 21.50 3.37
CA GLN A 88 -5.82 21.72 3.65
C GLN A 88 -6.53 20.41 4.03
N LEU A 89 -6.17 19.29 3.37
CA LEU A 89 -6.74 17.97 3.68
C LEU A 89 -6.34 17.52 5.08
N ARG A 90 -5.07 17.62 5.46
CA ARG A 90 -4.59 17.28 6.80
C ARG A 90 -5.28 18.12 7.86
N TYR A 91 -5.33 19.44 7.66
CA TYR A 91 -6.02 20.33 8.58
C TYR A 91 -7.49 19.92 8.76
N TRP A 92 -8.20 19.64 7.67
CA TRP A 92 -9.60 19.22 7.72
C TRP A 92 -9.79 17.85 8.37
N LEU A 93 -8.90 16.90 8.12
CA LEU A 93 -8.92 15.59 8.79
C LEU A 93 -8.79 15.74 10.30
N ASP A 94 -7.81 16.53 10.76
CA ASP A 94 -7.47 16.64 12.17
C ASP A 94 -8.49 17.48 12.97
N ASN A 95 -9.05 18.51 12.34
CA ASN A 95 -9.91 19.50 13.03
C ASN A 95 -11.40 19.34 12.75
N THR A 96 -11.79 18.61 11.71
CA THR A 96 -13.19 18.46 11.33
C THR A 96 -13.58 16.99 11.23
N CYS A 97 -12.94 16.24 10.34
CA CYS A 97 -13.36 14.88 10.02
C CYS A 97 -13.24 13.93 11.23
N ASN A 98 -12.10 13.96 11.91
CA ASN A 98 -11.81 13.04 13.00
C ASN A 98 -12.36 13.52 14.36
N GLN A 99 -12.77 14.78 14.46
CA GLN A 99 -13.34 15.33 15.69
C GLN A 99 -14.87 15.38 15.70
N ARG A 100 -15.53 15.13 14.56
CA ARG A 100 -16.99 15.11 14.53
C ARG A 100 -17.58 13.91 15.25
N LEU A 101 -18.78 14.05 15.77
CA LEU A 101 -19.58 12.90 16.19
C LEU A 101 -19.98 12.09 14.96
N HIS A 102 -19.49 10.86 14.85
CA HIS A 102 -19.79 10.00 13.68
C HIS A 102 -21.21 9.46 13.75
N GLY A 103 -22.02 9.71 12.72
CA GLY A 103 -23.46 9.44 12.71
C GLY A 103 -23.85 7.98 12.99
N THR A 104 -23.07 7.01 12.52
CA THR A 104 -23.37 5.58 12.70
C THR A 104 -22.87 5.04 14.02
N ILE A 105 -21.60 5.32 14.38
CA ILE A 105 -20.99 4.76 15.61
C ILE A 105 -21.27 5.59 16.86
N ARG A 106 -21.82 6.81 16.69
CA ARG A 106 -22.15 7.76 17.78
C ARG A 106 -20.97 8.06 18.70
N LYS A 107 -19.74 8.01 18.18
CA LYS A 107 -18.49 8.32 18.86
C LYS A 107 -17.65 9.26 18.00
N VAL A 108 -16.66 9.92 18.61
CA VAL A 108 -15.66 10.74 17.92
C VAL A 108 -14.56 9.83 17.38
N PRO A 109 -14.30 9.81 16.07
CA PRO A 109 -13.30 8.90 15.48
C PRO A 109 -11.92 9.00 16.12
N LYS A 110 -11.45 10.20 16.42
CA LYS A 110 -10.14 10.42 17.06
C LYS A 110 -10.06 9.76 18.44
N GLU A 111 -11.09 9.89 19.27
CA GLU A 111 -11.12 9.30 20.61
C GLU A 111 -11.11 7.77 20.53
N VAL A 112 -11.90 7.20 19.61
CA VAL A 112 -11.91 5.74 19.42
C VAL A 112 -10.55 5.23 18.93
N PHE A 113 -9.94 5.93 17.97
CA PHE A 113 -8.63 5.58 17.49
C PHE A 113 -7.58 5.58 18.62
N GLU A 114 -7.51 6.66 19.40
CA GLU A 114 -6.51 6.79 20.48
C GLU A 114 -6.72 5.77 21.61
N SER A 115 -7.97 5.50 21.99
CA SER A 115 -8.28 4.63 23.11
C SER A 115 -8.31 3.13 22.77
N GLU A 116 -8.78 2.76 21.57
CA GLU A 116 -9.06 1.36 21.24
C GLU A 116 -8.19 0.79 20.12
N GLU A 117 -7.73 1.60 19.16
CA GLU A 117 -7.12 1.12 17.92
C GLU A 117 -5.60 1.32 17.87
N LYS A 118 -5.11 2.46 18.33
CA LYS A 118 -3.70 2.85 18.22
C LYS A 118 -2.76 1.84 18.88
N SER A 119 -3.13 1.28 20.02
CA SER A 119 -2.34 0.26 20.73
C SER A 119 -2.24 -1.08 19.99
N LYS A 120 -3.10 -1.33 19.01
CA LYS A 120 -3.12 -2.55 18.19
C LYS A 120 -2.28 -2.43 16.92
N LEU A 121 -1.79 -1.23 16.61
CA LEU A 121 -0.90 -1.03 15.47
C LEU A 121 0.49 -1.60 15.78
N LYS A 122 1.10 -2.20 14.77
CA LYS A 122 2.50 -2.61 14.81
C LYS A 122 3.39 -1.38 14.67
N PRO A 123 4.61 -1.38 15.22
CA PRO A 123 5.56 -0.30 15.02
C PRO A 123 5.91 -0.16 13.53
N LEU A 124 6.23 1.07 13.13
CA LEU A 124 6.78 1.33 11.80
C LEU A 124 8.19 0.72 11.70
N PRO A 125 8.56 0.14 10.56
CA PRO A 125 9.94 -0.29 10.32
C PRO A 125 10.87 0.93 10.32
N LEU A 126 12.12 0.70 10.69
CA LEU A 126 13.14 1.76 10.74
C LEU A 126 13.46 2.34 9.35
N GLU A 127 13.42 1.50 8.32
CA GLU A 127 13.64 1.92 6.95
C GLU A 127 12.31 1.91 6.18
N GLU A 128 12.12 2.91 5.34
CA GLU A 128 10.99 2.93 4.41
C GLU A 128 11.19 1.89 3.30
N PHE A 129 10.06 1.32 2.85
CA PHE A 129 10.08 0.42 1.69
C PHE A 129 10.52 1.20 0.45
N LYS A 130 11.63 0.78 -0.11
CA LYS A 130 12.10 1.27 -1.41
C LYS A 130 11.58 0.36 -2.50
N MET A 131 10.98 0.95 -3.52
CA MET A 131 10.56 0.18 -4.69
C MET A 131 11.80 -0.32 -5.43
N PRO A 132 11.96 -1.65 -5.60
CA PRO A 132 13.05 -2.16 -6.41
C PRO A 132 12.80 -1.78 -7.89
N THR A 133 13.87 -1.52 -8.60
CA THR A 133 13.83 -1.44 -10.06
C THR A 133 13.70 -2.86 -10.58
N VAL A 134 12.56 -3.17 -11.19
CA VAL A 134 12.27 -4.51 -11.73
C VAL A 134 12.63 -4.53 -13.20
N GLY A 135 13.34 -5.56 -13.62
CA GLY A 135 13.67 -5.81 -15.01
C GLY A 135 13.78 -7.29 -15.28
N SER A 136 13.71 -7.69 -16.56
CA SER A 136 14.03 -9.04 -17.00
C SER A 136 15.30 -9.00 -17.83
N ARG A 137 16.18 -9.96 -17.65
CA ARG A 137 17.43 -10.12 -18.43
C ARG A 137 17.65 -11.58 -18.79
N LYS A 138 18.16 -11.80 -19.98
CA LYS A 138 18.60 -13.11 -20.41
C LYS A 138 19.97 -13.42 -19.80
N VAL A 139 20.11 -14.61 -19.24
CA VAL A 139 21.40 -15.08 -18.71
C VAL A 139 22.30 -15.48 -19.87
N TYR A 140 23.50 -14.92 -19.94
CA TYR A 140 24.51 -15.22 -20.96
C TYR A 140 25.16 -16.58 -20.73
N HIS A 141 25.91 -17.07 -21.74
CA HIS A 141 26.59 -18.37 -21.69
C HIS A 141 27.67 -18.45 -20.61
N ASP A 142 28.19 -17.31 -20.19
CA ASP A 142 29.18 -17.17 -19.11
C ASP A 142 28.54 -17.11 -17.72
N CYS A 143 27.26 -17.48 -17.59
CA CYS A 143 26.53 -17.46 -16.33
C CYS A 143 26.37 -16.07 -15.70
N HIS A 144 26.32 -15.00 -16.50
CA HIS A 144 26.15 -13.65 -16.01
C HIS A 144 24.93 -12.96 -16.63
N VAL A 145 24.41 -11.98 -15.90
CA VAL A 145 23.49 -10.95 -16.39
C VAL A 145 24.18 -9.59 -16.29
N PHE A 146 23.93 -8.73 -17.27
CA PHE A 146 24.49 -7.38 -17.31
C PHE A 146 23.45 -6.35 -16.89
N ILE A 147 23.75 -5.58 -15.84
CA ILE A 147 22.85 -4.57 -15.27
C ILE A 147 23.70 -3.36 -14.88
N ASP A 148 23.31 -2.17 -15.30
CA ASP A 148 23.94 -0.89 -14.96
C ASP A 148 25.47 -0.93 -14.98
N TYR A 149 26.03 -1.36 -16.13
CA TYR A 149 27.48 -1.49 -16.37
C TYR A 149 28.21 -2.50 -15.46
N SER A 150 27.47 -3.40 -14.81
CA SER A 150 28.02 -4.43 -13.93
C SER A 150 27.54 -5.82 -14.32
N TYR A 151 28.38 -6.84 -14.08
CA TYR A 151 28.05 -8.24 -14.29
C TYR A 151 27.74 -8.92 -12.97
N TYR A 152 26.63 -9.64 -12.95
CA TYR A 152 26.18 -10.41 -11.79
C TYR A 152 26.11 -11.88 -12.16
N SER A 153 26.73 -12.75 -11.36
CA SER A 153 26.73 -14.19 -11.59
C SER A 153 25.38 -14.82 -11.25
N VAL A 154 24.94 -15.75 -12.09
CA VAL A 154 23.70 -16.49 -11.95
C VAL A 154 24.01 -17.98 -12.05
N PRO A 155 23.32 -18.87 -11.30
CA PRO A 155 23.54 -20.31 -11.40
C PRO A 155 23.42 -20.84 -12.83
N PHE A 156 24.27 -21.79 -13.19
CA PHE A 156 24.41 -22.36 -14.54
C PHE A 156 23.08 -22.89 -15.12
N GLU A 157 22.21 -23.38 -14.29
CA GLU A 157 20.88 -23.90 -14.69
C GLU A 157 19.95 -22.86 -15.34
N TYR A 158 20.26 -21.56 -15.20
CA TYR A 158 19.52 -20.46 -15.79
C TYR A 158 20.12 -19.93 -17.09
N VAL A 159 21.24 -20.48 -17.56
CA VAL A 159 21.86 -20.09 -18.84
C VAL A 159 20.87 -20.19 -19.98
N GLY A 160 20.75 -19.10 -20.75
CA GLY A 160 19.81 -18.98 -21.88
C GLY A 160 18.36 -18.67 -21.51
N LYS A 161 18.00 -18.72 -20.23
CA LYS A 161 16.67 -18.33 -19.71
C LYS A 161 16.62 -16.83 -19.40
N GLU A 162 15.40 -16.30 -19.31
CA GLU A 162 15.15 -15.00 -18.74
C GLU A 162 14.96 -15.11 -17.24
N VAL A 163 15.59 -14.20 -16.49
CA VAL A 163 15.46 -14.06 -15.05
C VAL A 163 14.94 -12.68 -14.69
N ASP A 164 14.08 -12.62 -13.70
CA ASP A 164 13.61 -11.36 -13.15
C ASP A 164 14.67 -10.79 -12.19
N ILE A 165 14.84 -9.49 -12.27
CA ILE A 165 15.83 -8.75 -11.48
C ILE A 165 15.08 -7.77 -10.60
N ASP A 166 15.35 -7.83 -9.31
CA ASP A 166 14.89 -6.86 -8.32
C ASP A 166 16.11 -6.12 -7.79
N MET A 167 16.30 -4.87 -8.21
CA MET A 167 17.44 -4.05 -7.80
C MET A 167 17.01 -2.95 -6.84
N THR A 168 17.76 -2.81 -5.77
CA THR A 168 17.67 -1.70 -4.82
C THR A 168 19.03 -1.01 -4.71
N ASP A 169 19.13 0.14 -4.03
CA ASP A 169 20.39 0.85 -3.80
C ASP A 169 21.49 0.00 -3.10
N LYS A 170 21.11 -1.14 -2.53
CA LYS A 170 22.00 -1.98 -1.71
C LYS A 170 22.13 -3.41 -2.23
N LEU A 171 21.21 -3.90 -3.04
CA LEU A 171 21.10 -5.30 -3.47
C LEU A 171 20.61 -5.39 -4.92
N VAL A 172 21.06 -6.42 -5.60
CA VAL A 172 20.59 -6.87 -6.92
C VAL A 172 20.09 -8.29 -6.82
#